data_1301ecae5cab6925ed6a2bcb9302066c
#
_entry.id   1301ecae5cab6925ed6a2bcb9302066c
#
_cell.length_a   1.000
_cell.length_b   1.000
_cell.length_c   1.000
_cell.angle_alpha   90.00
_cell.angle_beta   90.00
_cell.angle_gamma   90.00
#
_symmetry.space_group_name_H-M   'P 1'
#
loop_
_entity.id
_entity.type
_entity.pdbx_description
1 polymer ?
#
loop_
_entity_poly.entity_id
_entity_poly.type
_entity_poly.pdbx_seq_one_letter_code
_entity_poly.pdbx_strand_id
1 'polypeptide(L)'
;MIEKIDFLLIGCLVLSLVSMGGLTSIAPISFRTQIAEAQQISGDITAPSGGNPFGGEKMGTISVDSDGNETKIVADLNESPGEGKAFEGWLVDAGGSGYKLSLGQFSNGTLNFTQNMINPYTYKNFEVTEEPDNDLDPNAASSIAGFELDIPFGQ
;
A
#
# COMPACT_ATOMS: atom_id res chain seq x y z
N MET A 1 -17.26 19.78 -34.77
CA MET A 1 -16.49 18.89 -35.67
C MET A 1 -15.58 18.10 -34.77
N ILE A 2 -15.99 16.88 -34.41
CA ILE A 2 -15.32 16.03 -33.41
C ILE A 2 -14.64 14.92 -34.21
N GLU A 3 -13.31 14.94 -34.23
CA GLU A 3 -12.53 13.88 -34.84
C GLU A 3 -12.50 12.64 -33.92
N LYS A 4 -12.95 11.53 -34.49
CA LYS A 4 -12.85 10.21 -33.88
C LYS A 4 -11.43 9.71 -34.05
N ILE A 5 -10.77 9.38 -32.94
CA ILE A 5 -9.50 8.66 -32.95
C ILE A 5 -9.82 7.18 -33.09
N ASP A 6 -9.55 6.62 -34.25
CA ASP A 6 -9.65 5.18 -34.49
C ASP A 6 -8.48 4.45 -33.82
N PHE A 7 -8.80 3.56 -32.89
CA PHE A 7 -7.85 2.64 -32.30
C PHE A 7 -7.45 1.58 -33.36
N LEU A 8 -6.21 1.70 -33.84
CA LEU A 8 -5.62 0.78 -34.78
C LEU A 8 -5.35 -0.57 -34.09
N LEU A 9 -6.08 -1.58 -34.49
CA LEU A 9 -5.85 -2.99 -34.15
C LEU A 9 -4.49 -3.42 -34.71
N ILE A 10 -3.52 -3.65 -33.83
CA ILE A 10 -2.25 -4.30 -34.19
C ILE A 10 -2.55 -5.79 -34.36
N GLY A 11 -2.73 -6.21 -35.58
CA GLY A 11 -2.90 -7.61 -35.95
C GLY A 11 -1.60 -8.39 -35.69
N CYS A 12 -1.68 -9.42 -34.86
CA CYS A 12 -0.64 -10.44 -34.75
C CYS A 12 -0.53 -11.21 -36.04
N LEU A 13 0.57 -11.01 -36.76
CA LEU A 13 0.95 -11.82 -37.90
C LEU A 13 1.47 -13.17 -37.40
N VAL A 14 0.63 -14.21 -37.50
CA VAL A 14 1.05 -15.58 -37.21
C VAL A 14 1.71 -16.13 -38.49
N LEU A 15 3.03 -16.22 -38.50
CA LEU A 15 3.77 -16.95 -39.54
C LEU A 15 3.69 -18.44 -39.20
N SER A 16 2.87 -19.16 -39.94
CA SER A 16 2.81 -20.61 -39.91
C SER A 16 3.92 -21.22 -40.78
N LEU A 17 5.00 -21.68 -40.12
CA LEU A 17 5.97 -22.58 -40.75
C LEU A 17 5.52 -24.02 -40.51
N VAL A 18 5.01 -24.64 -41.56
CA VAL A 18 4.77 -26.09 -41.60
C VAL A 18 6.13 -26.76 -41.89
N SER A 19 6.71 -27.47 -40.94
CA SER A 19 7.74 -28.48 -41.18
C SER A 19 7.29 -29.80 -40.56
N MET A 20 7.25 -30.82 -41.38
CA MET A 20 6.92 -32.22 -41.03
C MET A 20 7.96 -32.77 -40.05
N GLY A 21 7.50 -33.37 -38.96
CA GLY A 21 8.29 -34.28 -38.16
C GLY A 21 8.32 -33.98 -36.67
N GLY A 22 7.52 -34.72 -35.89
CA GLY A 22 7.63 -34.79 -34.45
C GLY A 22 6.59 -33.96 -33.70
N LEU A 23 5.59 -34.63 -33.13
CA LEU A 23 4.61 -34.08 -32.21
C LEU A 23 5.30 -33.73 -30.87
N THR A 24 5.88 -32.53 -30.77
CA THR A 24 6.12 -31.91 -29.48
C THR A 24 5.02 -30.90 -29.26
N SER A 25 4.11 -31.22 -28.35
CA SER A 25 3.07 -30.30 -27.88
C SER A 25 3.75 -29.10 -27.19
N ILE A 26 3.91 -28.02 -27.94
CA ILE A 26 4.33 -26.74 -27.38
C ILE A 26 3.07 -26.15 -26.73
N ALA A 27 2.98 -26.28 -25.41
CA ALA A 27 1.94 -25.59 -24.65
C ALA A 27 2.06 -24.07 -24.91
N PRO A 28 0.96 -23.37 -25.19
CA PRO A 28 1.01 -21.93 -25.36
C PRO A 28 1.52 -21.29 -24.07
N ILE A 29 2.62 -20.57 -24.16
CA ILE A 29 3.11 -19.75 -23.05
C ILE A 29 2.13 -18.59 -22.93
N SER A 30 1.18 -18.72 -22.02
CA SER A 30 0.30 -17.60 -21.65
C SER A 30 1.11 -16.61 -20.83
N PHE A 31 1.57 -15.54 -21.46
CA PHE A 31 2.03 -14.39 -20.74
C PHE A 31 0.81 -13.76 -20.06
N ARG A 32 0.59 -14.06 -18.79
CA ARG A 32 -0.29 -13.26 -17.96
C ARG A 32 0.44 -11.96 -17.70
N THR A 33 0.04 -10.91 -18.39
CA THR A 33 0.31 -9.55 -17.94
C THR A 33 -0.48 -9.40 -16.63
N GLN A 34 0.18 -9.47 -15.50
CA GLN A 34 -0.44 -9.05 -14.23
C GLN A 34 -0.58 -7.54 -14.33
N ILE A 35 -1.77 -7.09 -14.66
CA ILE A 35 -2.16 -5.71 -14.44
C ILE A 35 -2.33 -5.63 -12.93
N ALA A 36 -1.54 -4.82 -12.25
CA ALA A 36 -1.76 -4.51 -10.85
C ALA A 36 -3.17 -3.91 -10.75
N GLU A 37 -4.06 -4.60 -10.04
CA GLU A 37 -5.40 -4.09 -9.82
C GLU A 37 -5.32 -2.95 -8.81
N ALA A 38 -6.03 -1.86 -9.09
CA ALA A 38 -6.16 -0.76 -8.13
C ALA A 38 -6.83 -1.30 -6.86
N GLN A 39 -6.20 -1.03 -5.72
CA GLN A 39 -6.70 -1.41 -4.40
C GLN A 39 -7.17 -0.16 -3.67
N GLN A 40 -8.41 -0.20 -3.18
CA GLN A 40 -8.93 0.83 -2.28
C GLN A 40 -9.33 0.17 -0.97
N ILE A 41 -8.71 0.61 0.11
CA ILE A 41 -8.90 0.09 1.47
C ILE A 41 -9.26 1.28 2.36
N SER A 42 -10.23 1.12 3.25
CA SER A 42 -10.56 2.14 4.25
C SER A 42 -11.07 1.49 5.53
N GLY A 43 -10.80 2.14 6.66
CA GLY A 43 -11.28 1.63 7.94
C GLY A 43 -10.99 2.56 9.11
N ASP A 44 -11.23 2.03 10.30
CA ASP A 44 -11.02 2.73 11.55
C ASP A 44 -9.61 2.45 12.09
N ILE A 45 -8.88 3.50 12.42
CA ILE A 45 -7.65 3.41 13.21
C ILE A 45 -8.07 3.20 14.66
N THR A 46 -7.58 2.13 15.29
CA THR A 46 -8.00 1.73 16.64
C THR A 46 -6.82 1.53 17.57
N ALA A 47 -7.03 1.81 18.85
CA ALA A 47 -6.07 1.51 19.91
C ALA A 47 -5.87 -0.01 20.09
N PRO A 48 -4.81 -0.46 20.75
CA PRO A 48 -4.63 -1.85 21.14
C PRO A 48 -5.75 -2.34 22.07
N SER A 49 -6.12 -3.61 21.99
CA SER A 49 -7.15 -4.21 22.83
C SER A 49 -6.87 -5.68 23.15
N GLY A 50 -6.95 -6.05 24.41
CA GLY A 50 -6.90 -7.46 24.83
C GLY A 50 -5.62 -8.21 24.43
N GLY A 51 -4.49 -7.52 24.26
CA GLY A 51 -3.22 -8.07 23.77
C GLY A 51 -3.10 -8.09 22.25
N ASN A 52 -4.12 -7.66 21.51
CA ASN A 52 -4.04 -7.41 20.09
C ASN A 52 -3.53 -5.99 19.83
N PRO A 53 -2.75 -5.78 18.76
CA PRO A 53 -2.23 -4.44 18.43
C PRO A 53 -3.32 -3.45 18.02
N PHE A 54 -4.49 -3.91 17.63
CA PHE A 54 -5.64 -3.11 17.16
C PHE A 54 -6.96 -3.68 17.71
N GLY A 55 -8.07 -3.00 17.42
CA GLY A 55 -9.42 -3.46 17.76
C GLY A 55 -9.98 -2.87 19.06
N GLY A 56 -9.30 -1.89 19.63
CA GLY A 56 -9.80 -1.12 20.80
C GLY A 56 -10.64 0.09 20.41
N GLU A 57 -10.51 1.16 21.17
CA GLU A 57 -11.19 2.42 20.93
C GLU A 57 -10.79 3.03 19.58
N LYS A 58 -11.77 3.62 18.89
CA LYS A 58 -11.54 4.29 17.62
C LYS A 58 -10.81 5.61 17.86
N MET A 59 -9.61 5.72 17.29
CA MET A 59 -8.76 6.91 17.36
C MET A 59 -8.80 7.75 16.08
N GLY A 60 -9.31 7.19 14.97
CA GLY A 60 -9.33 7.90 13.70
C GLY A 60 -9.85 7.06 12.55
N THR A 61 -9.54 7.49 11.32
CA THR A 61 -9.86 6.79 10.08
C THR A 61 -8.68 6.80 9.12
N ILE A 62 -8.64 5.81 8.24
CA ILE A 62 -7.65 5.71 7.18
C ILE A 62 -8.31 5.37 5.85
N SER A 63 -7.76 5.91 4.77
CA SER A 63 -8.00 5.43 3.41
C SER A 63 -6.67 5.21 2.70
N VAL A 64 -6.58 4.10 1.98
CA VAL A 64 -5.43 3.73 1.14
C VAL A 64 -5.95 3.51 -0.26
N ASP A 65 -5.33 4.16 -1.23
CA ASP A 65 -5.62 4.01 -2.66
C ASP A 65 -4.31 3.70 -3.37
N SER A 66 -4.24 2.55 -4.03
CA SER A 66 -3.05 2.11 -4.74
C SER A 66 -3.42 1.54 -6.10
N ASP A 67 -2.80 2.04 -7.16
CA ASP A 67 -2.99 1.57 -8.55
C ASP A 67 -1.85 0.67 -9.04
N GLY A 68 -0.98 0.24 -8.13
CA GLY A 68 0.20 -0.57 -8.42
C GLY A 68 1.43 0.24 -8.85
N ASN A 69 1.29 1.53 -9.09
CA ASN A 69 2.40 2.44 -9.35
C ASN A 69 2.53 3.50 -8.25
N GLU A 70 1.43 4.15 -7.95
CA GLU A 70 1.33 5.16 -6.90
C GLU A 70 0.47 4.64 -5.75
N THR A 71 0.87 4.95 -4.53
CA THR A 71 0.07 4.71 -3.33
C THR A 71 -0.18 6.04 -2.65
N LYS A 72 -1.45 6.31 -2.39
CA LYS A 72 -1.92 7.44 -1.61
C LYS A 72 -2.55 6.96 -0.32
N ILE A 73 -2.11 7.54 0.80
CA ILE A 73 -2.66 7.25 2.12
C ILE A 73 -3.12 8.57 2.74
N VAL A 74 -4.36 8.59 3.22
CA VAL A 74 -4.89 9.68 4.03
C VAL A 74 -5.36 9.08 5.35
N ALA A 75 -4.83 9.60 6.46
CA ALA A 75 -5.23 9.19 7.79
C ALA A 75 -5.57 10.42 8.63
N ASP A 76 -6.69 10.36 9.35
CA ASP A 76 -7.15 11.41 10.24
C ASP A 76 -7.30 10.86 11.66
N LEU A 77 -6.74 11.55 12.65
CA LEU A 77 -6.84 11.22 14.06
C LEU A 77 -7.76 12.21 14.77
N ASN A 78 -8.53 11.70 15.73
CA ASN A 78 -9.44 12.48 16.55
C ASN A 78 -8.74 13.11 17.76
N GLU A 79 -7.49 12.72 18.03
CA GLU A 79 -6.70 13.14 19.18
C GLU A 79 -5.52 14.00 18.75
N SER A 80 -4.96 14.70 19.72
CA SER A 80 -3.73 15.47 19.57
C SER A 80 -2.60 14.80 20.34
N PRO A 81 -1.36 14.86 19.85
CA PRO A 81 -0.21 14.33 20.59
C PRO A 81 0.03 15.11 21.88
N GLY A 82 0.76 14.51 22.81
CA GLY A 82 1.22 15.16 24.03
C GLY A 82 2.12 16.36 23.77
N GLU A 83 2.32 17.19 24.78
CA GLU A 83 3.21 18.36 24.68
C GLU A 83 4.63 17.94 24.31
N GLY A 84 5.21 18.58 23.28
CA GLY A 84 6.54 18.26 22.75
C GLY A 84 6.59 16.91 22.00
N LYS A 85 5.44 16.45 21.52
CA LYS A 85 5.29 15.19 20.77
C LYS A 85 4.61 15.44 19.43
N ALA A 86 4.82 14.49 18.53
CA ALA A 86 4.14 14.41 17.25
C ALA A 86 3.63 12.98 17.00
N PHE A 87 2.52 12.82 16.32
CA PHE A 87 2.14 11.52 15.79
C PHE A 87 2.85 11.27 14.45
N GLU A 88 3.29 10.04 14.26
CA GLU A 88 3.90 9.58 13.01
C GLU A 88 3.21 8.32 12.51
N GLY A 89 3.02 8.24 11.20
CA GLY A 89 2.41 7.09 10.53
C GLY A 89 3.45 6.18 9.90
N TRP A 90 3.21 4.88 9.96
CA TRP A 90 4.10 3.83 9.46
C TRP A 90 3.36 2.76 8.70
N LEU A 91 3.98 2.25 7.64
CA LEU A 91 3.58 0.97 7.03
C LEU A 91 4.50 -0.14 7.52
N VAL A 92 3.91 -1.27 7.90
CA VAL A 92 4.64 -2.41 8.47
C VAL A 92 4.59 -3.61 7.53
N ASP A 93 5.75 -4.22 7.29
CA ASP A 93 5.91 -5.38 6.42
C ASP A 93 5.09 -6.59 6.87
N ALA A 94 4.39 -7.20 5.92
CA ALA A 94 3.63 -8.43 6.11
C ALA A 94 4.50 -9.69 6.23
N GLY A 95 5.73 -9.64 5.74
CA GLY A 95 6.66 -10.77 5.73
C GLY A 95 7.34 -11.06 7.06
N GLY A 96 7.07 -10.26 8.09
CA GLY A 96 7.65 -10.45 9.42
C GLY A 96 9.11 -10.02 9.53
N SER A 97 9.63 -9.25 8.60
CA SER A 97 11.00 -8.68 8.66
C SER A 97 11.17 -7.66 9.78
N GLY A 98 10.05 -7.10 10.28
CA GLY A 98 10.03 -5.98 11.19
C GLY A 98 10.30 -4.63 10.51
N TYR A 99 10.42 -4.61 9.18
CA TYR A 99 10.62 -3.37 8.45
C TYR A 99 9.40 -2.45 8.56
N LYS A 100 9.67 -1.19 8.85
CA LYS A 100 8.66 -0.13 8.89
C LYS A 100 9.08 0.99 7.93
N LEU A 101 8.13 1.45 7.12
CA LEU A 101 8.29 2.60 6.25
C LEU A 101 7.61 3.80 6.92
N SER A 102 8.39 4.84 7.23
CA SER A 102 7.81 6.11 7.70
C SER A 102 7.01 6.77 6.58
N LEU A 103 5.82 7.21 6.92
CA LEU A 103 4.94 8.01 6.06
C LEU A 103 5.02 9.51 6.41
N GLY A 104 5.74 9.83 7.49
CA GLY A 104 5.88 11.16 8.04
C GLY A 104 4.93 11.47 9.18
N GLN A 105 5.06 12.70 9.69
CA GLN A 105 4.29 13.17 10.84
C GLN A 105 2.90 13.67 10.43
N PHE A 106 1.94 13.52 11.35
CA PHE A 106 0.63 14.13 11.22
C PHE A 106 0.72 15.64 11.40
N SER A 107 0.02 16.37 10.57
CA SER A 107 -0.14 17.82 10.67
C SER A 107 -1.59 18.17 10.95
N ASN A 108 -1.85 18.83 12.08
CA ASN A 108 -3.23 19.14 12.51
C ASN A 108 -4.18 17.93 12.52
N GLY A 109 -3.68 16.78 12.96
CA GLY A 109 -4.45 15.55 13.05
C GLY A 109 -4.57 14.76 11.74
N THR A 110 -4.02 15.26 10.63
CA THR A 110 -4.09 14.60 9.32
C THR A 110 -2.71 14.22 8.80
N LEU A 111 -2.57 13.00 8.29
CA LEU A 111 -1.45 12.52 7.50
C LEU A 111 -1.88 12.40 6.04
N ASN A 112 -1.09 12.98 5.14
CA ASN A 112 -1.24 12.80 3.70
C ASN A 112 0.08 12.28 3.13
N PHE A 113 0.05 11.07 2.60
CA PHE A 113 1.20 10.42 1.97
C PHE A 113 0.88 10.08 0.53
N THR A 114 1.79 10.35 -0.37
CA THR A 114 1.69 9.94 -1.78
C THR A 114 3.09 9.62 -2.28
N GLN A 115 3.28 8.42 -2.77
CA GLN A 115 4.56 7.96 -3.28
C GLN A 115 4.41 6.88 -4.34
N ASN A 116 5.32 6.87 -5.31
CA ASN A 116 5.52 5.70 -6.16
C ASN A 116 6.16 4.61 -5.31
N MET A 117 5.41 3.53 -5.08
CA MET A 117 5.88 2.42 -4.26
C MET A 117 6.84 1.54 -5.05
N ILE A 118 8.12 1.83 -4.96
CA ILE A 118 9.21 0.95 -5.46
C ILE A 118 9.91 0.37 -4.24
N ASN A 119 9.26 -0.58 -3.59
CA ASN A 119 9.73 -1.15 -2.35
C ASN A 119 9.57 -2.68 -2.40
N PRO A 120 10.54 -3.49 -1.98
CA PRO A 120 10.46 -4.95 -2.04
C PRO A 120 9.52 -5.55 -0.98
N TYR A 121 8.92 -4.74 -0.11
CA TYR A 121 8.08 -5.20 0.97
C TYR A 121 6.59 -5.11 0.62
N THR A 122 5.83 -6.06 1.16
CA THR A 122 4.36 -6.04 1.13
C THR A 122 3.87 -5.60 2.49
N TYR A 123 3.04 -4.58 2.54
CA TYR A 123 2.59 -3.99 3.80
C TYR A 123 1.25 -4.58 4.23
N LYS A 124 1.16 -4.90 5.52
CA LYS A 124 -0.02 -5.49 6.14
C LYS A 124 -0.68 -4.56 7.15
N ASN A 125 0.11 -3.78 7.88
CA ASN A 125 -0.40 -2.90 8.92
C ASN A 125 -0.03 -1.46 8.63
N PHE A 126 -0.96 -0.56 8.97
CA PHE A 126 -0.68 0.83 9.24
C PHE A 126 -0.60 1.02 10.76
N GLU A 127 0.45 1.66 11.23
CA GLU A 127 0.66 1.95 12.65
C GLU A 127 0.84 3.44 12.87
N VAL A 128 0.41 3.91 14.04
CA VAL A 128 0.63 5.25 14.55
C VAL A 128 1.48 5.15 15.81
N THR A 129 2.52 5.97 15.88
CA THR A 129 3.37 6.14 17.07
C THR A 129 3.29 7.57 17.58
N GLU A 130 3.67 7.79 18.84
CA GLU A 130 3.86 9.10 19.40
C GLU A 130 5.36 9.33 19.63
N GLU A 131 5.96 10.17 18.78
CA GLU A 131 7.38 10.45 18.74
C GLU A 131 7.69 11.80 19.42
N PRO A 132 8.91 12.03 19.92
CA PRO A 132 9.35 13.35 20.30
C PRO A 132 9.29 14.33 19.13
N ASP A 133 8.95 15.59 19.38
CA ASP A 133 9.05 16.63 18.35
C ASP A 133 10.51 16.74 17.87
N ASN A 134 10.69 16.80 16.55
CA ASN A 134 12.01 16.81 15.89
C ASN A 134 12.86 15.57 16.16
N ASP A 135 12.25 14.41 16.32
CA ASP A 135 12.97 13.15 16.42
C ASP A 135 13.83 12.90 15.17
N LEU A 136 15.08 12.54 15.40
CA LEU A 136 16.04 12.15 14.35
C LEU A 136 16.29 10.63 14.34
N ASP A 137 15.65 9.88 15.24
CA ASP A 137 15.76 8.43 15.29
C ASP A 137 14.87 7.85 14.18
N PRO A 138 15.42 7.07 13.22
CA PRO A 138 14.63 6.43 12.17
C PRO A 138 13.79 5.24 12.68
N ASN A 139 13.86 4.91 13.97
CA ASN A 139 13.15 3.79 14.55
C ASN A 139 11.83 4.24 15.17
N ALA A 140 10.73 3.62 14.75
CA ALA A 140 9.42 3.87 15.33
C ALA A 140 9.38 3.54 16.83
N ALA A 141 8.75 4.39 17.61
CA ALA A 141 8.38 4.09 19.00
C ALA A 141 7.33 2.96 19.08
N SER A 142 6.83 2.69 20.26
CA SER A 142 5.74 1.73 20.42
C SER A 142 4.46 2.24 19.75
N SER A 143 3.79 1.39 19.00
CA SER A 143 2.51 1.70 18.38
C SER A 143 1.45 2.01 19.44
N ILE A 144 0.72 3.10 19.24
CA ILE A 144 -0.39 3.53 20.09
C ILE A 144 -1.75 3.26 19.44
N ALA A 145 -1.77 3.12 18.12
CA ALA A 145 -2.96 2.80 17.34
C ALA A 145 -2.56 2.26 15.97
N GLY A 146 -3.52 1.70 15.25
CA GLY A 146 -3.28 1.29 13.87
C GLY A 146 -4.49 0.65 13.22
N PHE A 147 -4.23 0.09 12.04
CA PHE A 147 -5.21 -0.56 11.19
C PHE A 147 -4.57 -1.75 10.48
N GLU A 148 -5.21 -2.91 10.50
CA GLU A 148 -4.78 -4.07 9.72
C GLU A 148 -5.38 -3.99 8.33
N LEU A 149 -4.53 -4.05 7.32
CA LEU A 149 -4.93 -4.07 5.92
C LEU A 149 -5.43 -5.48 5.58
N ASP A 150 -6.74 -5.65 5.36
CA ASP A 150 -7.35 -6.94 4.99
C ASP A 150 -6.70 -7.53 3.73
N ILE A 151 -6.29 -6.66 2.82
CA ILE A 151 -5.55 -7.01 1.61
C ILE A 151 -4.19 -6.33 1.71
N PRO A 152 -3.12 -7.09 2.04
CA PRO A 152 -1.77 -6.54 2.03
C PRO A 152 -1.42 -5.98 0.65
N PHE A 153 -0.73 -4.83 0.60
CA PHE A 153 -0.30 -4.22 -0.65
C PHE A 153 1.22 -3.98 -0.65
N GLY A 154 1.74 -3.80 -1.84
CA GLY A 154 3.16 -3.64 -2.13
C GLY A 154 3.40 -4.06 -3.56
N GLN A 155 4.65 -4.18 -3.98
CA GLN A 155 4.98 -4.52 -5.36
C GLN A 155 4.94 -5.98 -5.66
#